data_69c4bcf06eaba3fd3f5370fdcf2de0ee
#
_entry.id   69c4bcf06eaba3fd3f5370fdcf2de0ee
#
_cell.length_a   1.000
_cell.length_b   1.000
_cell.length_c   1.000
_cell.angle_alpha   90.00
_cell.angle_beta   90.00
_cell.angle_gamma   90.00
#
_symmetry.space_group_name_H-M   'P 1'
#
loop_
_entity.id
_entity.type
_entity.pdbx_description
1 polymer ?
#
loop_
_entity_poly.entity_id
_entity_poly.type
_entity_poly.pdbx_seq_one_letter_code
_entity_poly.pdbx_strand_id
1 'polypeptide(L)'
;MLSRLDLLNLALASRNAYTNDMATKPLLKVLTEAGIGSRRWLADAIKQGRVKVNRATAEDFRQPVDVETDHISISGQPIDLKPRQLVYLVLNKPKGIMSTTSDERGRRTVIDILPEKYRHIRLYPVGRLDNDSTGLLLLTNDGEFTNQLTHPRFENEKEYLVSINGKLKPDEKRKLEQGVELEDGLTRPAAVKEIEAPPFNYSITIHEGRKRQVRRMFESIGHTALTLKRVRLGSLNLGKLKEGEIRELSAKEVKALLK
;
A
#
# COMPACT_ATOMS: atom_id res chain seq x y z
N MET A 1 16.70 -29.31 49.76
CA MET A 1 16.76 -30.16 48.53
C MET A 1 15.37 -30.17 47.91
N LEU A 2 15.19 -29.53 46.76
CA LEU A 2 13.93 -29.58 46.03
C LEU A 2 13.71 -30.98 45.48
N SER A 3 12.49 -31.47 45.52
CA SER A 3 12.17 -32.82 45.07
C SER A 3 12.29 -32.91 43.53
N ARG A 4 12.46 -34.10 43.02
CA ARG A 4 12.51 -34.36 41.57
C ARG A 4 11.23 -33.92 40.83
N LEU A 5 10.09 -33.88 41.57
CA LEU A 5 8.80 -33.36 41.04
C LEU A 5 8.82 -31.82 40.94
N ASP A 6 9.45 -31.12 41.88
CA ASP A 6 9.53 -29.65 41.83
C ASP A 6 10.41 -29.15 40.68
N LEU A 7 11.49 -29.87 40.40
CA LEU A 7 12.35 -29.56 39.23
C LEU A 7 11.66 -29.89 37.88
N LEU A 8 10.83 -30.94 37.85
CA LEU A 8 10.03 -31.25 36.66
C LEU A 8 8.96 -30.18 36.41
N ASN A 9 8.29 -29.72 37.44
CA ASN A 9 7.27 -28.65 37.34
C ASN A 9 7.89 -27.30 37.00
N LEU A 10 9.09 -26.96 37.52
CA LEU A 10 9.81 -25.77 37.08
C LEU A 10 10.27 -25.84 35.61
N ALA A 11 10.71 -27.03 35.14
CA ALA A 11 11.11 -27.24 33.76
C ALA A 11 9.90 -27.22 32.78
N LEU A 12 8.72 -27.68 33.23
CA LEU A 12 7.48 -27.60 32.46
C LEU A 12 6.95 -26.16 32.45
N ALA A 13 7.03 -25.41 33.55
CA ALA A 13 6.65 -24.00 33.59
C ALA A 13 7.58 -23.11 32.74
N SER A 14 8.88 -23.39 32.73
CA SER A 14 9.83 -22.67 31.87
C SER A 14 9.67 -23.03 30.37
N ARG A 15 9.33 -24.28 30.03
CA ARG A 15 9.02 -24.65 28.64
C ARG A 15 7.74 -23.99 28.12
N ASN A 16 6.70 -23.86 28.95
CA ASN A 16 5.48 -23.13 28.55
C ASN A 16 5.70 -21.63 28.38
N ALA A 17 6.65 -21.01 29.11
CA ALA A 17 6.98 -19.60 28.94
C ALA A 17 7.72 -19.28 27.64
N TYR A 18 8.50 -20.23 27.07
CA TYR A 18 9.26 -20.03 25.84
C TYR A 18 8.52 -20.45 24.56
N THR A 19 7.41 -21.20 24.66
CA THR A 19 6.63 -21.62 23.48
C THR A 19 5.48 -20.68 23.13
N ASN A 20 5.15 -19.70 23.99
CA ASN A 20 3.99 -18.80 23.79
C ASN A 20 4.33 -17.52 23.01
N ASP A 21 5.59 -17.26 22.68
CA ASP A 21 5.99 -15.98 22.04
C ASP A 21 5.87 -15.99 20.51
N MET A 22 5.55 -17.14 19.89
CA MET A 22 5.46 -17.30 18.43
C MET A 22 4.02 -17.22 17.87
N ALA A 23 3.00 -17.31 18.71
CA ALA A 23 1.59 -17.38 18.27
C ALA A 23 0.84 -16.04 18.40
N THR A 24 1.27 -15.12 19.25
CA THR A 24 0.54 -13.87 19.51
C THR A 24 0.91 -12.75 18.55
N LYS A 25 -0.09 -11.98 18.15
CA LYS A 25 0.07 -10.78 17.31
C LYS A 25 -0.59 -9.57 17.99
N PRO A 26 -0.13 -8.33 17.72
CA PRO A 26 -0.82 -7.13 18.19
C PRO A 26 -2.29 -7.09 17.73
N LEU A 27 -3.20 -6.81 18.66
CA LEU A 27 -4.65 -6.75 18.43
C LEU A 27 -5.03 -5.98 17.16
N LEU A 28 -4.50 -4.77 16.98
CA LEU A 28 -4.80 -3.97 15.80
C LEU A 28 -4.33 -4.64 14.49
N LYS A 29 -3.21 -5.38 14.55
CA LYS A 29 -2.71 -6.13 13.39
C LYS A 29 -3.66 -7.27 13.05
N VAL A 30 -4.07 -8.07 14.03
CA VAL A 30 -5.02 -9.19 13.88
C VAL A 30 -6.34 -8.71 13.26
N LEU A 31 -6.95 -7.67 13.83
CA LEU A 31 -8.21 -7.12 13.32
C LEU A 31 -8.09 -6.54 11.92
N THR A 32 -6.92 -5.95 11.59
CA THR A 32 -6.66 -5.40 10.24
C THR A 32 -6.48 -6.53 9.23
N GLU A 33 -5.74 -7.58 9.57
CA GLU A 33 -5.53 -8.78 8.72
C GLU A 33 -6.84 -9.54 8.49
N ALA A 34 -7.70 -9.64 9.50
CA ALA A 34 -9.04 -10.16 9.38
C ALA A 34 -9.98 -9.25 8.54
N GLY A 35 -9.52 -8.06 8.14
CA GLY A 35 -10.24 -7.13 7.25
C GLY A 35 -11.51 -6.54 7.85
N ILE A 36 -11.62 -6.48 9.17
CA ILE A 36 -12.81 -6.01 9.90
C ILE A 36 -13.06 -4.53 9.67
N GLY A 37 -12.00 -3.73 9.51
CA GLY A 37 -12.12 -2.29 9.32
C GLY A 37 -10.84 -1.62 8.87
N SER A 38 -10.86 -0.28 8.72
CA SER A 38 -9.63 0.47 8.51
C SER A 38 -8.80 0.51 9.79
N ARG A 39 -7.46 0.56 9.65
CA ARG A 39 -6.55 0.67 10.80
C ARG A 39 -6.93 1.84 11.73
N ARG A 40 -7.33 2.99 11.15
CA ARG A 40 -7.78 4.16 11.92
C ARG A 40 -9.08 3.87 12.67
N TRP A 41 -10.10 3.38 11.98
CA TRP A 41 -11.38 3.04 12.61
C TRP A 41 -11.23 1.99 13.71
N LEU A 42 -10.41 0.96 13.50
CA LEU A 42 -10.11 -0.06 14.51
C LEU A 42 -9.37 0.52 15.72
N ALA A 43 -8.37 1.38 15.49
CA ALA A 43 -7.66 2.06 16.57
C ALA A 43 -8.60 2.95 17.41
N ASP A 44 -9.53 3.66 16.74
CA ASP A 44 -10.56 4.47 17.43
C ASP A 44 -11.56 3.58 18.18
N ALA A 45 -11.95 2.42 17.61
CA ALA A 45 -12.81 1.47 18.30
C ALA A 45 -12.17 0.89 19.58
N ILE A 46 -10.87 0.60 19.55
CA ILE A 46 -10.12 0.14 20.72
C ILE A 46 -10.07 1.26 21.78
N LYS A 47 -9.66 2.47 21.39
CA LYS A 47 -9.60 3.63 22.31
C LYS A 47 -10.95 3.96 22.97
N GLN A 48 -12.03 3.73 22.27
CA GLN A 48 -13.40 3.95 22.78
C GLN A 48 -13.94 2.78 23.62
N GLY A 49 -13.11 1.75 23.91
CA GLY A 49 -13.51 0.59 24.71
C GLY A 49 -14.55 -0.31 24.01
N ARG A 50 -14.74 -0.17 22.69
CA ARG A 50 -15.72 -0.99 21.95
C ARG A 50 -15.21 -2.39 21.58
N VAL A 51 -13.89 -2.62 21.72
CA VAL A 51 -13.25 -3.91 21.45
C VAL A 51 -13.06 -4.66 22.77
N LYS A 52 -13.44 -5.95 22.78
CA LYS A 52 -13.18 -6.85 23.90
C LYS A 52 -12.38 -8.05 23.44
N VAL A 53 -11.44 -8.50 24.26
CA VAL A 53 -10.68 -9.74 24.13
C VAL A 53 -11.03 -10.60 25.33
N ASN A 54 -11.54 -11.82 25.12
CA ASN A 54 -12.00 -12.74 26.17
C ASN A 54 -12.95 -12.08 27.18
N ARG A 55 -13.92 -11.27 26.69
CA ARG A 55 -14.92 -10.49 27.45
C ARG A 55 -14.35 -9.27 28.21
N ALA A 56 -13.03 -9.12 28.37
CA ALA A 56 -12.40 -7.93 28.95
C ALA A 56 -12.25 -6.84 27.87
N THR A 57 -12.44 -5.57 28.25
CA THR A 57 -12.16 -4.46 27.34
C THR A 57 -10.67 -4.43 26.99
N ALA A 58 -10.37 -4.30 25.70
CA ALA A 58 -8.99 -4.25 25.23
C ALA A 58 -8.26 -3.04 25.82
N GLU A 59 -7.04 -3.24 26.31
CA GLU A 59 -6.23 -2.22 26.97
C GLU A 59 -5.67 -1.22 25.98
N ASP A 60 -5.06 -1.74 24.92
CA ASP A 60 -4.52 -0.92 23.84
C ASP A 60 -4.45 -1.70 22.50
N PHE A 61 -4.04 -1.00 21.43
CA PHE A 61 -3.92 -1.58 20.08
C PHE A 61 -2.73 -2.53 19.90
N ARG A 62 -1.76 -2.58 20.84
CA ARG A 62 -0.60 -3.47 20.86
C ARG A 62 -0.82 -4.71 21.72
N GLN A 63 -1.94 -4.78 22.45
CA GLN A 63 -2.27 -5.93 23.28
C GLN A 63 -2.03 -7.22 22.48
N PRO A 64 -1.22 -8.17 23.01
CA PRO A 64 -1.00 -9.44 22.32
C PRO A 64 -2.28 -10.26 22.31
N VAL A 65 -2.54 -10.88 21.17
CA VAL A 65 -3.72 -11.73 20.91
C VAL A 65 -3.27 -13.00 20.23
N ASP A 66 -3.73 -14.13 20.73
CA ASP A 66 -3.60 -15.44 20.10
C ASP A 66 -4.84 -15.68 19.21
N VAL A 67 -4.63 -15.78 17.89
CA VAL A 67 -5.71 -15.93 16.92
C VAL A 67 -6.43 -17.28 17.00
N GLU A 68 -5.83 -18.29 17.62
CA GLU A 68 -6.39 -19.65 17.76
C GLU A 68 -7.27 -19.79 18.98
N THR A 69 -6.97 -19.05 20.07
CA THR A 69 -7.59 -19.25 21.38
C THR A 69 -8.39 -18.05 21.87
N ASP A 70 -8.05 -16.83 21.46
CA ASP A 70 -8.71 -15.63 21.93
C ASP A 70 -10.01 -15.33 21.18
N HIS A 71 -11.02 -14.93 21.94
CA HIS A 71 -12.31 -14.49 21.38
C HIS A 71 -12.40 -12.98 21.39
N ILE A 72 -12.53 -12.39 20.19
CA ILE A 72 -12.64 -10.93 20.04
C ILE A 72 -14.08 -10.55 19.68
N SER A 73 -14.57 -9.46 20.27
CA SER A 73 -15.82 -8.84 19.87
C SER A 73 -15.66 -7.33 19.71
N ILE A 74 -16.46 -6.74 18.82
CA ILE A 74 -16.53 -5.28 18.60
C ILE A 74 -17.99 -4.86 18.78
N SER A 75 -18.24 -3.92 19.69
CA SER A 75 -19.60 -3.46 20.06
C SER A 75 -20.56 -4.64 20.36
N GLY A 76 -20.04 -5.67 21.04
CA GLY A 76 -20.78 -6.86 21.41
C GLY A 76 -20.94 -7.92 20.30
N GLN A 77 -20.52 -7.66 19.09
CA GLN A 77 -20.58 -8.64 17.99
C GLN A 77 -19.27 -9.44 17.93
N PRO A 78 -19.31 -10.79 17.94
CA PRO A 78 -18.12 -11.62 17.81
C PRO A 78 -17.49 -11.44 16.43
N ILE A 79 -16.16 -11.50 16.38
CA ILE A 79 -15.37 -11.30 15.17
C ILE A 79 -14.72 -12.63 14.78
N ASP A 80 -14.87 -13.02 13.52
CA ASP A 80 -14.13 -14.14 12.92
C ASP A 80 -12.72 -13.66 12.54
N LEU A 81 -11.72 -14.26 13.16
CA LEU A 81 -10.30 -13.94 12.97
C LEU A 81 -9.64 -14.75 11.86
N LYS A 82 -10.41 -15.60 11.17
CA LYS A 82 -9.85 -16.42 10.08
C LYS A 82 -9.13 -15.54 9.06
N PRO A 83 -7.91 -15.92 8.65
CA PRO A 83 -7.18 -15.20 7.62
C PRO A 83 -8.03 -15.11 6.34
N ARG A 84 -8.20 -13.90 5.83
CA ARG A 84 -8.86 -13.69 4.53
C ARG A 84 -7.91 -14.06 3.41
N GLN A 85 -8.48 -14.57 2.31
CA GLN A 85 -7.72 -14.74 1.08
C GLN A 85 -7.12 -13.40 0.65
N LEU A 86 -5.80 -13.38 0.45
CA LEU A 86 -5.10 -12.20 -0.04
C LEU A 86 -5.38 -12.03 -1.53
N VAL A 87 -5.70 -10.80 -1.91
CA VAL A 87 -6.03 -10.41 -3.29
C VAL A 87 -5.08 -9.32 -3.74
N TYR A 88 -4.52 -9.48 -4.93
CA TYR A 88 -3.59 -8.54 -5.53
C TYR A 88 -4.06 -8.23 -6.95
N LEU A 89 -4.49 -7.01 -7.19
CA LEU A 89 -4.98 -6.55 -8.49
C LEU A 89 -4.08 -5.46 -9.05
N VAL A 90 -3.90 -5.46 -10.37
CA VAL A 90 -3.38 -4.32 -11.11
C VAL A 90 -4.51 -3.70 -11.92
N LEU A 91 -4.66 -2.41 -11.77
CA LEU A 91 -5.59 -1.55 -12.51
C LEU A 91 -4.77 -0.63 -13.42
N ASN A 92 -5.14 -0.51 -14.69
CA ASN A 92 -4.77 0.65 -15.48
C ASN A 92 -5.75 1.79 -15.16
N LYS A 93 -5.43 2.59 -14.14
CA LYS A 93 -6.32 3.63 -13.63
C LYS A 93 -6.66 4.67 -14.70
N PRO A 94 -7.94 4.89 -15.01
CA PRO A 94 -8.34 5.95 -15.93
C PRO A 94 -8.23 7.34 -15.29
N LYS A 95 -8.21 8.37 -16.12
CA LYS A 95 -8.33 9.77 -15.69
C LYS A 95 -9.69 10.01 -15.02
N GLY A 96 -9.73 10.91 -14.03
CA GLY A 96 -10.98 11.28 -13.35
C GLY A 96 -11.38 10.37 -12.17
N ILE A 97 -10.66 9.27 -11.95
CA ILE A 97 -10.94 8.32 -10.86
C ILE A 97 -10.00 8.59 -9.67
N MET A 98 -10.55 8.65 -8.45
CA MET A 98 -9.81 8.91 -7.23
C MET A 98 -9.13 7.65 -6.69
N SER A 99 -7.84 7.72 -6.35
CA SER A 99 -7.08 6.63 -5.71
C SER A 99 -7.37 6.57 -4.20
N THR A 100 -8.62 6.28 -3.85
CA THR A 100 -9.10 6.15 -2.46
C THR A 100 -10.20 5.10 -2.37
N THR A 101 -10.49 4.64 -1.16
CA THR A 101 -11.60 3.72 -0.89
C THR A 101 -12.95 4.43 -0.70
N SER A 102 -12.93 5.73 -0.39
CA SER A 102 -14.12 6.58 -0.27
C SER A 102 -13.76 8.02 -0.58
N ASP A 103 -14.73 8.80 -1.03
CA ASP A 103 -14.57 10.23 -1.30
C ASP A 103 -15.77 11.02 -0.76
N GLU A 104 -15.52 11.94 0.15
CA GLU A 104 -16.56 12.75 0.80
C GLU A 104 -17.28 13.70 -0.17
N ARG A 105 -16.68 13.98 -1.32
CA ARG A 105 -17.26 14.82 -2.37
C ARG A 105 -18.03 14.04 -3.43
N GLY A 106 -18.24 12.74 -3.24
CA GLY A 106 -18.99 11.88 -4.14
C GLY A 106 -18.34 11.63 -5.50
N ARG A 107 -17.02 11.89 -5.65
CA ARG A 107 -16.28 11.58 -6.88
C ARG A 107 -16.03 10.09 -6.98
N ARG A 108 -16.06 9.55 -8.20
CA ARG A 108 -15.80 8.12 -8.43
C ARG A 108 -14.41 7.73 -7.95
N THR A 109 -14.32 6.61 -7.26
CA THR A 109 -13.10 6.04 -6.68
C THR A 109 -12.66 4.79 -7.44
N VAL A 110 -11.47 4.31 -7.15
CA VAL A 110 -10.96 3.03 -7.69
C VAL A 110 -11.78 1.83 -7.20
N ILE A 111 -12.53 1.97 -6.12
CA ILE A 111 -13.42 0.90 -5.61
C ILE A 111 -14.71 0.83 -6.43
N ASP A 112 -15.24 1.98 -6.88
CA ASP A 112 -16.49 2.04 -7.67
C ASP A 112 -16.36 1.40 -9.05
N ILE A 113 -15.14 1.24 -9.56
CA ILE A 113 -14.88 0.62 -10.86
C ILE A 113 -14.41 -0.85 -10.77
N LEU A 114 -14.38 -1.42 -9.55
CA LEU A 114 -14.04 -2.83 -9.36
C LEU A 114 -15.12 -3.74 -9.97
N PRO A 115 -14.72 -4.85 -10.62
CA PRO A 115 -15.63 -5.93 -10.98
C PRO A 115 -16.40 -6.43 -9.75
N GLU A 116 -17.66 -6.84 -9.95
CA GLU A 116 -18.57 -7.24 -8.88
C GLU A 116 -18.00 -8.32 -7.97
N LYS A 117 -17.26 -9.29 -8.54
CA LYS A 117 -16.60 -10.36 -7.78
C LYS A 117 -15.63 -9.89 -6.69
N TYR A 118 -15.18 -8.63 -6.74
CA TYR A 118 -14.27 -8.06 -5.73
C TYR A 118 -14.93 -7.08 -4.78
N ARG A 119 -16.19 -6.68 -5.00
CA ARG A 119 -16.89 -5.65 -4.19
C ARG A 119 -17.09 -6.03 -2.73
N HIS A 120 -17.21 -7.35 -2.46
CA HIS A 120 -17.33 -7.88 -1.10
C HIS A 120 -15.99 -7.95 -0.35
N ILE A 121 -14.87 -7.77 -1.05
CA ILE A 121 -13.52 -7.78 -0.47
C ILE A 121 -13.10 -6.35 -0.18
N ARG A 122 -12.64 -6.10 1.03
CA ARG A 122 -12.11 -4.79 1.41
C ARG A 122 -10.73 -4.54 0.80
N LEU A 123 -10.72 -4.08 -0.46
CA LEU A 123 -9.51 -3.69 -1.16
C LEU A 123 -9.20 -2.19 -0.97
N TYR A 124 -7.93 -1.84 -1.08
CA TYR A 124 -7.46 -0.45 -1.06
C TYR A 124 -6.25 -0.27 -1.99
N PRO A 125 -6.03 0.95 -2.49
CA PRO A 125 -4.92 1.21 -3.41
C PRO A 125 -3.56 1.18 -2.69
N VAL A 126 -2.56 0.58 -3.36
CA VAL A 126 -1.15 0.59 -2.96
C VAL A 126 -0.51 1.89 -3.45
N GLY A 127 -0.46 2.87 -2.58
CA GLY A 127 -0.08 4.23 -2.95
C GLY A 127 -1.19 4.93 -3.75
N ARG A 128 -0.81 5.98 -4.46
CA ARG A 128 -1.78 6.83 -5.16
C ARG A 128 -1.25 7.28 -6.52
N LEU A 129 -2.18 7.51 -7.43
CA LEU A 129 -2.03 8.36 -8.62
C LEU A 129 -2.99 9.54 -8.47
N ASP A 130 -2.59 10.71 -8.93
CA ASP A 130 -3.45 11.88 -8.94
C ASP A 130 -4.68 11.65 -9.82
N ASN A 131 -5.73 12.44 -9.63
CA ASN A 131 -6.96 12.33 -10.38
C ASN A 131 -6.76 12.50 -11.90
N ASP A 132 -5.83 13.36 -12.28
CA ASP A 132 -5.46 13.67 -13.67
C ASP A 132 -4.32 12.79 -14.23
N SER A 133 -3.85 11.81 -13.46
CA SER A 133 -2.84 10.84 -13.87
C SER A 133 -3.46 9.47 -14.12
N THR A 134 -2.90 8.73 -15.09
CA THR A 134 -3.40 7.42 -15.50
C THR A 134 -2.36 6.32 -15.25
N GLY A 135 -2.70 5.06 -15.52
CA GLY A 135 -1.74 3.97 -15.57
C GLY A 135 -1.77 3.04 -14.36
N LEU A 136 -0.67 2.37 -14.13
CA LEU A 136 -0.52 1.26 -13.20
C LEU A 136 -0.81 1.67 -11.76
N LEU A 137 -1.87 1.13 -11.18
CA LEU A 137 -2.18 1.21 -9.77
C LEU A 137 -2.50 -0.19 -9.24
N LEU A 138 -1.90 -0.55 -8.11
CA LEU A 138 -2.21 -1.81 -7.44
C LEU A 138 -3.32 -1.61 -6.42
N LEU A 139 -4.16 -2.65 -6.23
CA LEU A 139 -5.14 -2.73 -5.16
C LEU A 139 -4.97 -4.08 -4.45
N THR A 140 -5.07 -4.08 -3.12
CA THR A 140 -4.92 -5.28 -2.31
C THR A 140 -5.64 -5.14 -0.97
N ASN A 141 -5.76 -6.24 -0.25
CA ASN A 141 -6.12 -6.30 1.17
C ASN A 141 -4.91 -6.66 2.06
N ASP A 142 -3.69 -6.72 1.49
CA ASP A 142 -2.45 -7.01 2.18
C ASP A 142 -1.73 -5.72 2.61
N GLY A 143 -1.74 -5.44 3.91
CA GLY A 143 -1.09 -4.26 4.49
C GLY A 143 0.43 -4.32 4.48
N GLU A 144 1.01 -5.51 4.59
CA GLU A 144 2.46 -5.70 4.59
C GLU A 144 3.03 -5.49 3.20
N PHE A 145 2.42 -6.09 2.19
CA PHE A 145 2.71 -5.84 0.79
C PHE A 145 2.61 -4.34 0.45
N THR A 146 1.54 -3.68 0.90
CA THR A 146 1.37 -2.23 0.69
C THR A 146 2.51 -1.43 1.31
N ASN A 147 2.89 -1.76 2.55
CA ASN A 147 3.99 -1.07 3.24
C ASN A 147 5.33 -1.24 2.50
N GLN A 148 5.64 -2.46 2.04
CA GLN A 148 6.88 -2.73 1.30
C GLN A 148 6.94 -1.95 -0.03
N LEU A 149 5.82 -1.75 -0.71
CA LEU A 149 5.81 -1.03 -1.98
C LEU A 149 5.71 0.49 -1.85
N THR A 150 5.22 1.00 -0.72
CA THR A 150 4.94 2.45 -0.60
C THR A 150 5.86 3.18 0.37
N HIS A 151 6.46 2.48 1.33
CA HIS A 151 7.30 3.12 2.33
C HIS A 151 8.63 3.61 1.72
N PRO A 152 9.03 4.85 1.95
CA PRO A 152 10.22 5.48 1.31
C PRO A 152 11.53 4.71 1.48
N ARG A 153 11.67 3.94 2.59
CA ARG A 153 12.89 3.15 2.87
C ARG A 153 13.19 2.07 1.83
N PHE A 154 12.17 1.61 1.08
CA PHE A 154 12.35 0.55 0.09
C PHE A 154 12.66 1.05 -1.31
N GLU A 155 12.59 2.37 -1.54
CA GLU A 155 13.01 3.05 -2.76
C GLU A 155 12.46 2.46 -4.06
N ASN A 156 11.26 1.90 -4.00
CA ASN A 156 10.63 1.27 -5.16
C ASN A 156 10.53 2.23 -6.34
N GLU A 157 11.11 1.84 -7.46
CA GLU A 157 11.10 2.61 -8.70
C GLU A 157 9.69 2.78 -9.26
N LYS A 158 9.43 3.95 -9.79
CA LYS A 158 8.19 4.30 -10.49
C LYS A 158 8.53 4.98 -11.80
N GLU A 159 8.17 4.34 -12.90
CA GLU A 159 8.40 4.90 -14.23
C GLU A 159 7.10 5.48 -14.79
N TYR A 160 7.22 6.69 -15.30
CA TYR A 160 6.12 7.44 -15.88
C TYR A 160 6.44 7.85 -17.32
N LEU A 161 5.45 7.70 -18.20
CA LEU A 161 5.45 8.38 -19.48
C LEU A 161 4.85 9.76 -19.29
N VAL A 162 5.51 10.77 -19.83
CA VAL A 162 5.15 12.18 -19.70
C VAL A 162 5.02 12.82 -21.06
N SER A 163 3.96 13.58 -21.27
CA SER A 163 3.85 14.52 -22.41
C SER A 163 4.11 15.92 -21.87
N ILE A 164 5.08 16.60 -22.45
CA ILE A 164 5.32 18.03 -22.19
C ILE A 164 5.19 18.83 -23.50
N ASN A 165 4.98 20.14 -23.37
CA ASN A 165 5.09 21.04 -24.50
C ASN A 165 6.56 21.30 -24.84
N GLY A 166 6.92 21.10 -26.12
CA GLY A 166 8.30 21.29 -26.61
C GLY A 166 9.26 20.16 -26.23
N LYS A 167 10.54 20.47 -26.26
CA LYS A 167 11.64 19.55 -25.94
C LYS A 167 12.48 20.08 -24.79
N LEU A 168 13.01 19.20 -23.94
CA LEU A 168 13.97 19.54 -22.92
C LEU A 168 15.30 19.95 -23.56
N LYS A 169 15.88 21.04 -23.08
CA LYS A 169 17.28 21.36 -23.34
C LYS A 169 18.19 20.40 -22.56
N PRO A 170 19.43 20.17 -23.03
CA PRO A 170 20.36 19.28 -22.30
C PRO A 170 20.54 19.63 -20.82
N ASP A 171 20.58 20.92 -20.48
CA ASP A 171 20.74 21.38 -19.10
C ASP A 171 19.48 21.14 -18.25
N GLU A 172 18.30 21.30 -18.83
CA GLU A 172 17.00 21.03 -18.17
C GLU A 172 16.87 19.54 -17.85
N LYS A 173 17.23 18.68 -18.80
CA LYS A 173 17.28 17.23 -18.59
C LYS A 173 18.26 16.88 -17.47
N ARG A 174 19.47 17.44 -17.50
CA ARG A 174 20.50 17.20 -16.47
C ARG A 174 20.02 17.61 -15.07
N LYS A 175 19.32 18.75 -14.95
CA LYS A 175 18.70 19.19 -13.69
C LYS A 175 17.73 18.14 -13.13
N LEU A 176 16.82 17.61 -13.97
CA LEU A 176 15.91 16.55 -13.55
C LEU A 176 16.64 15.29 -13.09
N GLU A 177 17.72 14.91 -13.80
CA GLU A 177 18.51 13.72 -13.50
C GLU A 177 19.33 13.87 -12.21
N GLN A 178 19.78 15.06 -11.87
CA GLN A 178 20.51 15.33 -10.62
C GLN A 178 19.59 15.58 -9.41
N GLY A 179 18.32 15.86 -9.65
CA GLY A 179 17.33 16.30 -8.68
C GLY A 179 17.11 17.80 -8.74
N VAL A 180 15.89 18.22 -8.45
CA VAL A 180 15.45 19.62 -8.46
C VAL A 180 14.91 20.03 -7.10
N GLU A 181 15.11 21.29 -6.73
CA GLU A 181 14.56 21.84 -5.51
C GLU A 181 13.04 22.08 -5.69
N LEU A 182 12.25 21.53 -4.77
CA LEU A 182 10.82 21.74 -4.68
C LEU A 182 10.49 22.36 -3.31
N GLU A 183 9.28 22.83 -3.12
CA GLU A 183 8.83 23.45 -1.84
C GLU A 183 9.06 22.52 -0.61
N ASP A 184 9.03 21.21 -0.82
CA ASP A 184 9.25 20.18 0.21
C ASP A 184 10.65 19.55 0.16
N GLY A 185 11.62 20.30 -0.42
CA GLY A 185 13.06 20.01 -0.47
C GLY A 185 13.52 19.33 -1.76
N LEU A 186 14.82 19.14 -1.87
CA LEU A 186 15.49 18.56 -3.03
C LEU A 186 14.96 17.16 -3.34
N THR A 187 14.64 16.91 -4.62
CA THR A 187 14.24 15.58 -5.07
C THR A 187 15.46 14.66 -5.18
N ARG A 188 15.21 13.35 -5.07
CA ARG A 188 16.25 12.37 -5.43
C ARG A 188 16.55 12.41 -6.94
N PRO A 189 17.75 11.97 -7.37
CA PRO A 189 18.06 11.76 -8.77
C PRO A 189 17.01 10.95 -9.50
N ALA A 190 16.76 11.29 -10.75
CA ALA A 190 15.79 10.59 -11.61
C ALA A 190 16.48 10.15 -12.92
N ALA A 191 15.94 9.12 -13.57
CA ALA A 191 16.37 8.78 -14.93
C ALA A 191 15.37 9.36 -15.93
N VAL A 192 15.85 10.15 -16.89
CA VAL A 192 15.00 10.78 -17.92
C VAL A 192 15.44 10.34 -19.30
N LYS A 193 14.48 9.84 -20.11
CA LYS A 193 14.71 9.40 -21.47
C LYS A 193 13.74 10.09 -22.42
N GLU A 194 14.22 10.59 -23.54
CA GLU A 194 13.38 10.97 -24.66
C GLU A 194 12.84 9.70 -25.31
N ILE A 195 11.55 9.69 -25.68
CA ILE A 195 10.88 8.54 -26.29
C ILE A 195 10.02 9.00 -27.46
N GLU A 196 9.81 8.10 -28.41
CA GLU A 196 8.87 8.27 -29.51
C GLU A 196 7.64 7.40 -29.32
N ALA A 197 6.74 7.83 -28.41
CA ALA A 197 5.51 7.09 -28.07
C ALA A 197 4.31 8.05 -27.92
N PRO A 198 3.85 8.70 -29.01
CA PRO A 198 2.78 9.69 -28.94
C PRO A 198 1.58 9.21 -28.13
N PRO A 199 0.95 10.05 -27.29
CA PRO A 199 1.25 11.48 -27.09
C PRO A 199 2.43 11.79 -26.16
N PHE A 200 3.15 10.78 -25.65
CA PHE A 200 4.26 10.95 -24.72
C PHE A 200 5.57 11.20 -25.47
N ASN A 201 6.40 12.07 -24.93
CA ASN A 201 7.71 12.40 -25.48
C ASN A 201 8.87 12.13 -24.50
N TYR A 202 8.58 11.86 -23.22
CA TYR A 202 9.59 11.48 -22.22
C TYR A 202 9.13 10.33 -21.35
N SER A 203 10.11 9.53 -20.88
CA SER A 203 9.97 8.63 -19.72
C SER A 203 10.79 9.19 -18.57
N ILE A 204 10.24 9.20 -17.37
CA ILE A 204 10.96 9.54 -16.14
C ILE A 204 10.79 8.44 -15.10
N THR A 205 11.91 7.98 -14.51
CA THR A 205 11.91 7.02 -13.40
C THR A 205 12.36 7.73 -12.12
N ILE A 206 11.56 7.60 -11.06
CA ILE A 206 11.82 8.16 -9.72
C ILE A 206 11.78 7.06 -8.65
N HIS A 207 12.49 7.26 -7.52
CA HIS A 207 12.60 6.32 -6.39
C HIS A 207 11.79 6.74 -5.16
N GLU A 208 11.03 7.81 -5.25
CA GLU A 208 10.20 8.37 -4.18
C GLU A 208 8.79 8.69 -4.69
N GLY A 209 7.91 9.27 -3.87
CA GLY A 209 6.54 9.54 -4.28
C GLY A 209 5.90 10.67 -3.50
N ARG A 210 6.39 11.91 -3.71
CA ARG A 210 5.80 13.12 -3.13
C ARG A 210 4.53 13.51 -3.88
N LYS A 211 3.71 14.35 -3.27
CA LYS A 211 2.49 14.87 -3.91
C LYS A 211 2.81 15.57 -5.22
N ARG A 212 2.22 15.09 -6.33
CA ARG A 212 2.40 15.62 -7.70
C ARG A 212 3.88 15.78 -8.12
N GLN A 213 4.77 14.93 -7.61
CA GLN A 213 6.22 15.11 -7.74
C GLN A 213 6.67 15.31 -9.19
N VAL A 214 6.36 14.39 -10.09
CA VAL A 214 6.78 14.47 -11.49
C VAL A 214 6.31 15.77 -12.14
N ARG A 215 5.07 16.20 -11.90
CA ARG A 215 4.56 17.47 -12.44
C ARG A 215 5.34 18.66 -11.92
N ARG A 216 5.58 18.74 -10.60
CA ARG A 216 6.37 19.81 -9.99
C ARG A 216 7.83 19.83 -10.46
N MET A 217 8.42 18.64 -10.70
CA MET A 217 9.78 18.54 -11.26
C MET A 217 9.86 19.17 -12.65
N PHE A 218 8.90 18.92 -13.53
CA PHE A 218 8.86 19.56 -14.85
C PHE A 218 8.53 21.05 -14.75
N GLU A 219 7.62 21.43 -13.85
CA GLU A 219 7.26 22.85 -13.60
C GLU A 219 8.46 23.67 -13.11
N SER A 220 9.34 23.11 -12.25
CA SER A 220 10.53 23.79 -11.73
C SER A 220 11.58 24.12 -12.79
N ILE A 221 11.53 23.46 -13.96
CA ILE A 221 12.40 23.72 -15.10
C ILE A 221 11.67 24.42 -16.26
N GLY A 222 10.45 24.96 -16.01
CA GLY A 222 9.69 25.76 -16.98
C GLY A 222 8.82 24.95 -17.95
N HIS A 223 8.59 23.67 -17.70
CA HIS A 223 7.74 22.82 -18.55
C HIS A 223 6.48 22.36 -17.82
N THR A 224 5.37 22.26 -18.56
CA THR A 224 4.11 21.71 -18.05
C THR A 224 3.94 20.25 -18.46
N ALA A 225 3.79 19.34 -17.49
CA ALA A 225 3.43 17.96 -17.76
C ALA A 225 1.93 17.88 -18.12
N LEU A 226 1.61 17.81 -19.41
CA LEU A 226 0.25 17.78 -19.97
C LEU A 226 -0.46 16.48 -19.62
N THR A 227 0.20 15.35 -19.87
CA THR A 227 -0.29 13.99 -19.54
C THR A 227 0.77 13.22 -18.77
N LEU A 228 0.33 12.38 -17.83
CA LEU A 228 1.20 11.57 -17.01
C LEU A 228 0.59 10.16 -16.84
N LYS A 229 1.35 9.14 -17.22
CA LYS A 229 0.92 7.74 -17.15
C LYS A 229 1.99 6.90 -16.46
N ARG A 230 1.67 6.30 -15.31
CA ARG A 230 2.60 5.34 -14.69
C ARG A 230 2.55 4.00 -15.42
N VAL A 231 3.70 3.57 -15.94
CA VAL A 231 3.82 2.33 -16.72
C VAL A 231 4.57 1.22 -15.99
N ARG A 232 5.33 1.54 -14.92
CA ARG A 232 6.04 0.55 -14.12
C ARG A 232 6.04 0.93 -12.64
N LEU A 233 5.99 -0.07 -11.78
CA LEU A 233 6.18 0.01 -10.33
C LEU A 233 7.05 -1.17 -9.90
N GLY A 234 8.25 -0.90 -9.38
CA GLY A 234 9.23 -1.94 -9.10
C GLY A 234 9.50 -2.81 -10.34
N SER A 235 9.33 -4.11 -10.19
CA SER A 235 9.49 -5.08 -11.28
C SER A 235 8.24 -5.24 -12.18
N LEU A 236 7.09 -4.66 -11.81
CA LEU A 236 5.83 -4.83 -12.52
C LEU A 236 5.64 -3.78 -13.59
N ASN A 237 5.44 -4.22 -14.83
CA ASN A 237 5.07 -3.37 -15.96
C ASN A 237 3.55 -3.42 -16.21
N LEU A 238 2.98 -2.30 -16.65
CA LEU A 238 1.57 -2.19 -17.05
C LEU A 238 1.24 -3.12 -18.25
N GLY A 239 2.19 -3.26 -19.16
CA GLY A 239 2.03 -4.09 -20.35
C GLY A 239 0.89 -3.62 -21.26
N LYS A 240 0.09 -4.59 -21.75
CA LYS A 240 -1.02 -4.36 -22.70
C LYS A 240 -2.37 -4.10 -22.02
N LEU A 241 -2.40 -3.94 -20.69
CA LEU A 241 -3.64 -3.71 -19.95
C LEU A 241 -4.26 -2.38 -20.41
N LYS A 242 -5.49 -2.40 -20.94
CA LYS A 242 -6.17 -1.20 -21.42
C LYS A 242 -6.64 -0.31 -20.27
N GLU A 243 -6.87 0.96 -20.53
CA GLU A 243 -7.36 1.91 -19.52
C GLU A 243 -8.72 1.46 -18.97
N GLY A 244 -8.84 1.45 -17.63
CA GLY A 244 -10.00 0.91 -16.91
C GLY A 244 -9.99 -0.60 -16.68
N GLU A 245 -9.13 -1.35 -17.37
CA GLU A 245 -9.03 -2.80 -17.16
C GLU A 245 -8.31 -3.14 -15.87
N ILE A 246 -8.75 -4.26 -15.27
CA ILE A 246 -8.22 -4.84 -14.03
C ILE A 246 -7.89 -6.30 -14.28
N ARG A 247 -6.74 -6.75 -13.77
CA ARG A 247 -6.41 -8.18 -13.68
C ARG A 247 -5.79 -8.54 -12.33
N GLU A 248 -5.83 -9.79 -11.99
CA GLU A 248 -5.07 -10.32 -10.86
C GLU A 248 -3.57 -10.37 -11.18
N LEU A 249 -2.74 -10.21 -10.14
CA LEU A 249 -1.33 -10.52 -10.23
C LEU A 249 -1.12 -12.02 -10.06
N SER A 250 -0.21 -12.58 -10.84
CA SER A 250 0.28 -13.94 -10.61
C SER A 250 1.16 -14.00 -9.35
N ALA A 251 1.26 -15.16 -8.72
CA ALA A 251 2.15 -15.37 -7.57
C ALA A 251 3.62 -15.00 -7.89
N LYS A 252 4.06 -15.20 -9.14
CA LYS A 252 5.40 -14.80 -9.62
C LYS A 252 5.57 -13.28 -9.60
N GLU A 253 4.57 -12.50 -10.05
CA GLU A 253 4.60 -11.03 -10.03
C GLU A 253 4.60 -10.50 -8.59
N VAL A 254 3.74 -11.06 -7.71
CA VAL A 254 3.72 -10.69 -6.29
C VAL A 254 5.10 -10.93 -5.65
N LYS A 255 5.69 -12.12 -5.84
CA LYS A 255 7.02 -12.44 -5.32
C LYS A 255 8.13 -11.55 -5.89
N ALA A 256 8.02 -11.15 -7.16
CA ALA A 256 9.01 -10.28 -7.81
C ALA A 256 8.96 -8.85 -7.29
N LEU A 257 7.78 -8.37 -6.87
CA LEU A 257 7.58 -7.04 -6.28
C LEU A 257 8.11 -6.92 -4.84
N LEU A 258 8.31 -8.04 -4.14
CA LEU A 258 8.78 -8.10 -2.75
C LEU A 258 10.30 -8.34 -2.63
N LYS A 259 11.02 -8.41 -3.74
CA LYS A 259 12.48 -8.54 -3.79
C LYS A 259 13.16 -7.18 -3.84
#